data_7ef09b7f3e7c8b28e3e2c92e1cacddc6
#
_entry.id   7ef09b7f3e7c8b28e3e2c92e1cacddc6
#
_cell.length_a   1.000
_cell.length_b   1.000
_cell.length_c   1.000
_cell.angle_alpha   90.00
_cell.angle_beta   90.00
_cell.angle_gamma   90.00
#
_symmetry.space_group_name_H-M   'P 1'
#
loop_
_entity.id
_entity.type
_entity.pdbx_description
1 polymer ?
#
loop_
_entity_poly.entity_id
_entity_poly.type
_entity_poly.pdbx_seq_one_letter_code
_entity_poly.pdbx_strand_id
1 'polypeptide(L)'
;MMKHYEVVAAVIEHDGKILCMQRNKGKFDYVSYKFEFPGGKVEAGEERHTALKRELREEMDMDISIPEDAYLMTVEHTYPDFAITMHAYVCKLAQPKFVMKEHVAAKWLAPADLSSLDWAAADMPIVERLQHEEID
;
A
#
# COMPACT_ATOMS: atom_id res chain seq x y z
N MET A 1 19.40 18.69 -1.08
CA MET A 1 18.92 17.84 0.02
C MET A 1 17.75 16.99 -0.49
N MET A 2 17.82 15.70 -0.26
CA MET A 2 16.79 14.75 -0.69
C MET A 2 15.55 14.87 0.18
N LYS A 3 14.36 14.87 -0.43
CA LYS A 3 13.10 14.86 0.31
C LYS A 3 12.87 13.50 0.94
N HIS A 4 12.29 13.50 2.12
CA HIS A 4 11.88 12.30 2.84
C HIS A 4 10.38 12.38 3.15
N TYR A 5 9.65 11.30 2.87
CA TYR A 5 8.21 11.23 3.12
C TYR A 5 7.89 10.10 4.10
N GLU A 6 7.03 10.42 5.07
CA GLU A 6 6.36 9.42 5.90
C GLU A 6 5.10 8.99 5.18
N VAL A 7 4.97 7.69 4.90
CA VAL A 7 3.82 7.17 4.18
C VAL A 7 3.23 5.96 4.90
N VAL A 8 1.98 5.69 4.60
CA VAL A 8 1.26 4.51 5.12
C VAL A 8 0.73 3.71 3.95
N ALA A 9 0.65 2.40 4.13
CA ALA A 9 0.16 1.49 3.12
C ALA A 9 -0.76 0.44 3.73
N ALA A 10 -1.80 0.05 2.99
CA ALA A 10 -2.75 -0.96 3.41
C ALA A 10 -2.55 -2.26 2.63
N VAL A 11 -2.29 -3.34 3.36
CA VAL A 11 -2.37 -4.69 2.81
C VAL A 11 -3.82 -5.11 3.02
N ILE A 12 -4.64 -4.95 1.99
CA ILE A 12 -6.09 -5.18 2.07
C ILE A 12 -6.38 -6.61 1.65
N GLU A 13 -6.94 -7.36 2.58
CA GLU A 13 -7.24 -8.78 2.37
C GLU A 13 -8.75 -9.00 2.31
N HIS A 14 -9.17 -9.78 1.33
CA HIS A 14 -10.54 -10.28 1.22
C HIS A 14 -10.48 -11.70 0.69
N ASP A 15 -11.08 -12.62 1.43
CA ASP A 15 -11.22 -14.01 1.03
C ASP A 15 -9.88 -14.66 0.66
N GLY A 16 -8.83 -14.37 1.44
CA GLY A 16 -7.50 -14.94 1.24
C GLY A 16 -6.69 -14.30 0.14
N LYS A 17 -7.19 -13.22 -0.46
CA LYS A 17 -6.49 -12.51 -1.54
C LYS A 17 -6.15 -11.10 -1.12
N ILE A 18 -5.07 -10.59 -1.69
CA ILE A 18 -4.53 -9.27 -1.38
C ILE A 18 -4.80 -8.33 -2.56
N LEU A 19 -5.24 -7.10 -2.25
CA LEU A 19 -5.49 -6.08 -3.26
C LEU A 19 -4.18 -5.45 -3.72
N CYS A 20 -3.90 -5.52 -5.02
CA CYS A 20 -2.71 -4.96 -5.65
C CYS A 20 -3.15 -3.87 -6.63
N MET A 21 -2.64 -2.66 -6.45
CA MET A 21 -3.04 -1.50 -7.25
C MET A 21 -1.91 -1.05 -8.14
N GLN A 22 -2.20 -0.76 -9.40
CA GLN A 22 -1.19 -0.26 -10.34
C GLN A 22 -1.25 1.27 -10.41
N ARG A 23 -0.10 1.89 -10.18
CA ARG A 23 0.05 3.34 -10.24
C ARG A 23 -0.11 3.84 -11.68
N ASN A 24 -0.67 5.02 -11.81
CA ASN A 24 -0.64 5.76 -13.07
C ASN A 24 0.78 6.32 -13.31
N LYS A 25 1.00 6.88 -14.49
CA LYS A 25 2.25 7.57 -14.78
C LYS A 25 2.48 8.70 -13.78
N GLY A 26 3.63 8.70 -13.14
CA GLY A 26 4.02 9.73 -12.19
C GLY A 26 5.20 10.55 -12.69
N LYS A 27 5.76 11.35 -11.79
CA LYS A 27 6.91 12.21 -12.10
C LYS A 27 8.16 11.40 -12.47
N PHE A 28 8.32 10.21 -11.87
CA PHE A 28 9.52 9.39 -12.06
C PHE A 28 9.16 8.07 -12.73
N ASP A 29 9.95 7.69 -13.74
CA ASP A 29 9.72 6.44 -14.49
C ASP A 29 9.84 5.20 -13.62
N TYR A 30 10.73 5.21 -12.62
CA TYR A 30 10.98 4.04 -11.78
C TYR A 30 9.82 3.69 -10.85
N VAL A 31 8.81 4.54 -10.71
CA VAL A 31 7.58 4.22 -9.97
C VAL A 31 6.35 4.23 -10.85
N SER A 32 6.45 4.73 -12.11
CA SER A 32 5.29 4.81 -13.01
C SER A 32 4.84 3.43 -13.45
N TYR A 33 3.53 3.18 -13.40
CA TYR A 33 2.89 1.92 -13.77
C TYR A 33 3.32 0.70 -12.95
N LYS A 34 4.03 0.91 -11.85
CA LYS A 34 4.37 -0.16 -10.92
C LYS A 34 3.16 -0.49 -10.03
N PHE A 35 3.10 -1.72 -9.55
CA PHE A 35 2.10 -2.08 -8.54
C PHE A 35 2.55 -1.64 -7.16
N GLU A 36 1.58 -1.33 -6.31
CA GLU A 36 1.81 -0.90 -4.94
C GLU A 36 0.63 -1.29 -4.07
N PHE A 37 0.84 -1.26 -2.76
CA PHE A 37 -0.27 -1.33 -1.82
C PHE A 37 -0.85 0.08 -1.66
N PRO A 38 -2.19 0.21 -1.64
CA PRO A 38 -2.80 1.55 -1.56
C PRO A 38 -2.48 2.25 -0.25
N GLY A 39 -2.39 3.56 -0.29
CA GLY A 39 -2.07 4.39 0.85
C GLY A 39 -1.64 5.77 0.41
N GLY A 40 -0.84 6.43 1.22
CA GLY A 40 -0.36 7.75 0.90
C GLY A 40 0.43 8.41 2.01
N LYS A 41 0.65 9.70 1.89
CA LYS A 41 1.48 10.47 2.82
C LYS A 41 0.76 10.76 4.13
N VAL A 42 1.51 10.68 5.23
CA VAL A 42 1.06 11.13 6.54
C VAL A 42 1.28 12.63 6.61
N GLU A 43 0.23 13.38 6.93
CA GLU A 43 0.32 14.83 7.07
C GLU A 43 0.85 15.22 8.45
N ALA A 44 1.37 16.43 8.57
CA ALA A 44 1.93 16.90 9.82
C ALA A 44 0.88 16.86 10.93
N GLY A 45 1.25 16.25 12.06
CA GLY A 45 0.35 16.11 13.22
C GLY A 45 -0.68 15.01 13.10
N GLU A 46 -0.70 14.29 12.00
CA GLU A 46 -1.67 13.21 11.76
C GLU A 46 -1.11 11.87 12.24
N GLU A 47 -1.97 11.06 12.87
CA GLU A 47 -1.58 9.71 13.25
C GLU A 47 -1.60 8.79 12.01
N ARG A 48 -0.77 7.74 12.03
CA ARG A 48 -0.61 6.84 10.87
C ARG A 48 -1.92 6.19 10.46
N HIS A 49 -2.65 5.60 11.41
CA HIS A 49 -3.91 4.92 11.06
C HIS A 49 -4.98 5.89 10.59
N THR A 50 -4.97 7.12 11.10
CA THR A 50 -5.87 8.19 10.62
C THR A 50 -5.52 8.57 9.19
N ALA A 51 -4.23 8.70 8.89
CA ALA A 51 -3.75 9.01 7.55
C ALA A 51 -4.17 7.91 6.55
N LEU A 52 -3.99 6.65 6.94
CA LEU A 52 -4.34 5.53 6.07
C LEU A 52 -5.85 5.49 5.80
N LYS A 53 -6.66 5.66 6.83
CA LYS A 53 -8.11 5.69 6.68
C LYS A 53 -8.54 6.83 5.76
N ARG A 54 -7.95 8.01 5.92
CA ARG A 54 -8.22 9.18 5.06
C ARG A 54 -7.84 8.90 3.61
N GLU A 55 -6.65 8.37 3.37
CA GLU A 55 -6.17 8.08 2.02
C GLU A 55 -7.05 7.06 1.30
N LEU A 56 -7.46 6.01 1.98
CA LEU A 56 -8.33 4.99 1.38
C LEU A 56 -9.71 5.56 1.04
N ARG A 57 -10.22 6.47 1.87
CA ARG A 57 -11.47 7.15 1.59
C ARG A 57 -11.35 8.10 0.40
N GLU A 58 -10.29 8.89 0.36
CA GLU A 58 -10.06 9.85 -0.72
C GLU A 58 -9.80 9.18 -2.07
N GLU A 59 -8.98 8.14 -2.08
CA GLU A 59 -8.55 7.51 -3.34
C GLU A 59 -9.49 6.42 -3.83
N MET A 60 -10.20 5.76 -2.94
CA MET A 60 -10.94 4.54 -3.29
C MET A 60 -12.37 4.49 -2.76
N ASP A 61 -12.87 5.55 -2.14
CA ASP A 61 -14.16 5.57 -1.46
C ASP A 61 -14.34 4.38 -0.50
N MET A 62 -13.25 3.98 0.12
CA MET A 62 -13.24 2.82 1.01
C MET A 62 -13.31 3.30 2.45
N ASP A 63 -14.34 2.86 3.18
CA ASP A 63 -14.49 3.14 4.60
C ASP A 63 -14.18 1.85 5.35
N ILE A 64 -12.95 1.75 5.83
CA ILE A 64 -12.44 0.54 6.47
C ILE A 64 -11.88 0.88 7.84
N SER A 65 -12.08 -0.02 8.80
CA SER A 65 -11.48 0.10 10.13
C SER A 65 -10.04 -0.39 10.08
N ILE A 66 -9.16 0.36 10.74
CA ILE A 66 -7.75 0.00 10.84
C ILE A 66 -7.42 -0.12 12.34
N PRO A 67 -7.47 -1.34 12.91
CA PRO A 67 -7.15 -1.53 14.31
C PRO A 67 -5.68 -1.24 14.59
N GLU A 68 -5.36 -0.85 15.81
CA GLU A 68 -3.98 -0.55 16.21
C GLU A 68 -3.06 -1.77 16.06
N ASP A 69 -3.59 -2.97 16.29
CA ASP A 69 -2.83 -4.20 16.15
C ASP A 69 -2.70 -4.69 14.70
N ALA A 70 -3.20 -3.92 13.74
CA ALA A 70 -3.07 -4.23 12.31
C ALA A 70 -1.68 -3.97 11.76
N TYR A 71 -0.82 -3.30 12.51
CA TYR A 71 0.53 -2.97 12.05
C TYR A 71 1.30 -4.23 11.66
N LEU A 72 1.88 -4.20 10.45
CA LEU A 72 2.65 -5.32 9.92
C LEU A 72 4.15 -5.08 9.99
N MET A 73 4.61 -3.99 9.39
CA MET A 73 6.04 -3.69 9.29
C MET A 73 6.28 -2.28 8.79
N THR A 74 7.50 -1.80 8.94
CA THR A 74 7.96 -0.52 8.39
C THR A 74 9.08 -0.78 7.39
N VAL A 75 8.99 -0.13 6.24
CA VAL A 75 10.00 -0.20 5.19
C VAL A 75 10.65 1.17 5.06
N GLU A 76 11.98 1.19 5.02
CA GLU A 76 12.73 2.39 4.67
C GLU A 76 13.38 2.16 3.32
N HIS A 77 13.12 3.06 2.37
CA HIS A 77 13.63 2.92 1.03
C HIS A 77 14.05 4.26 0.46
N THR A 78 15.20 4.29 -0.18
CA THR A 78 15.71 5.49 -0.85
C THR A 78 15.67 5.28 -2.35
N TYR A 79 14.84 6.08 -3.03
CA TYR A 79 14.83 6.18 -4.48
C TYR A 79 15.87 7.22 -4.91
N PRO A 80 16.21 7.31 -6.21
CA PRO A 80 17.20 8.29 -6.66
C PRO A 80 16.90 9.73 -6.27
N ASP A 81 15.62 10.11 -6.19
CA ASP A 81 15.20 11.51 -5.99
C ASP A 81 14.54 11.77 -4.64
N PHE A 82 14.16 10.74 -3.90
CA PHE A 82 13.52 10.90 -2.59
C PHE A 82 13.60 9.60 -1.77
N ALA A 83 13.39 9.75 -0.47
CA ALA A 83 13.35 8.60 0.43
C ALA A 83 11.99 8.51 1.10
N ILE A 84 11.57 7.31 1.46
CA ILE A 84 10.32 7.10 2.18
C ILE A 84 10.53 6.18 3.39
N THR A 85 9.72 6.42 4.40
CA THR A 85 9.50 5.50 5.51
C THR A 85 8.04 5.11 5.41
N MET A 86 7.77 3.84 5.12
CA MET A 86 6.42 3.35 4.86
C MET A 86 5.99 2.37 5.94
N HIS A 87 4.87 2.68 6.58
CA HIS A 87 4.28 1.84 7.63
C HIS A 87 3.11 1.08 7.03
N ALA A 88 3.19 -0.24 7.05
CA ALA A 88 2.20 -1.11 6.44
C ALA A 88 1.27 -1.72 7.49
N TYR A 89 -0.02 -1.77 7.19
CA TYR A 89 -1.06 -2.31 8.04
C TYR A 89 -1.87 -3.34 7.29
N VAL A 90 -2.23 -4.43 7.94
CA VAL A 90 -3.12 -5.45 7.36
C VAL A 90 -4.55 -5.09 7.69
N CYS A 91 -5.37 -4.93 6.67
CA CYS A 91 -6.77 -4.54 6.81
C CYS A 91 -7.65 -5.57 6.12
N LYS A 92 -8.70 -6.00 6.80
CA LYS A 92 -9.64 -6.95 6.20
C LYS A 92 -10.85 -6.19 5.66
N LEU A 93 -11.21 -6.51 4.42
CA LEU A 93 -12.35 -5.89 3.75
C LEU A 93 -13.47 -6.93 3.63
N ALA A 94 -14.64 -6.60 4.14
CA ALA A 94 -15.76 -7.53 4.16
C ALA A 94 -16.31 -7.82 2.76
N GLN A 95 -16.30 -6.80 1.89
CA GLN A 95 -16.75 -6.94 0.49
C GLN A 95 -15.69 -6.33 -0.43
N PRO A 96 -15.40 -6.98 -1.57
CA PRO A 96 -14.32 -6.51 -2.45
C PRO A 96 -14.78 -5.36 -3.34
N LYS A 97 -15.32 -4.31 -2.72
CA LYS A 97 -15.86 -3.14 -3.42
C LYS A 97 -15.06 -1.89 -3.09
N PHE A 98 -14.67 -1.18 -4.12
CA PHE A 98 -14.00 0.11 -4.03
C PHE A 98 -14.11 0.83 -5.36
N VAL A 99 -13.83 2.14 -5.34
CA VAL A 99 -13.75 2.96 -6.55
C VAL A 99 -12.29 3.23 -6.84
N MET A 100 -11.90 3.11 -8.11
CA MET A 100 -10.52 3.36 -8.52
C MET A 100 -10.44 4.76 -9.12
N LYS A 101 -9.92 5.73 -8.35
CA LYS A 101 -9.88 7.13 -8.76
C LYS A 101 -8.53 7.55 -9.34
N GLU A 102 -7.44 7.03 -8.80
CA GLU A 102 -6.09 7.43 -9.18
C GLU A 102 -5.26 6.31 -9.80
N HIS A 103 -5.57 5.07 -9.48
CA HIS A 103 -4.88 3.91 -10.01
C HIS A 103 -5.45 3.52 -11.38
N VAL A 104 -4.65 2.84 -12.20
CA VAL A 104 -5.08 2.43 -13.56
C VAL A 104 -5.51 0.96 -13.62
N ALA A 105 -5.18 0.17 -12.63
CA ALA A 105 -5.58 -1.25 -12.57
C ALA A 105 -5.58 -1.75 -11.13
N ALA A 106 -6.33 -2.81 -10.89
CA ALA A 106 -6.37 -3.48 -9.59
C ALA A 106 -6.45 -4.98 -9.82
N LYS A 107 -5.76 -5.75 -8.97
CA LYS A 107 -5.80 -7.21 -8.99
C LYS A 107 -5.90 -7.75 -7.58
N TRP A 108 -6.69 -8.81 -7.41
CA TRP A 108 -6.77 -9.57 -6.18
C TRP A 108 -5.96 -10.84 -6.37
N LEU A 109 -4.88 -11.00 -5.61
CA LEU A 109 -3.99 -12.15 -5.75
C LEU A 109 -3.76 -12.83 -4.41
N ALA A 110 -3.63 -14.16 -4.44
CA ALA A 110 -3.16 -14.91 -3.28
C ALA A 110 -1.71 -14.50 -3.00
N PRO A 111 -1.26 -14.57 -1.72
CA PRO A 111 0.12 -14.17 -1.40
C PRO A 111 1.18 -14.85 -2.27
N ALA A 112 1.00 -16.14 -2.59
CA ALA A 112 1.98 -16.88 -3.40
C ALA A 112 2.13 -16.31 -4.82
N ASP A 113 1.13 -15.57 -5.32
CA ASP A 113 1.12 -15.04 -6.68
C ASP A 113 1.58 -13.59 -6.77
N LEU A 114 1.86 -12.94 -5.64
CA LEU A 114 2.23 -11.53 -5.61
C LEU A 114 3.47 -11.22 -6.44
N SER A 115 4.44 -12.12 -6.47
CA SER A 115 5.69 -11.90 -7.21
C SER A 115 5.52 -11.91 -8.73
N SER A 116 4.33 -12.24 -9.24
CA SER A 116 4.04 -12.16 -10.68
C SER A 116 3.87 -10.73 -11.18
N LEU A 117 3.74 -9.76 -10.28
CA LEU A 117 3.55 -8.36 -10.64
C LEU A 117 4.86 -7.57 -10.54
N ASP A 118 4.91 -6.46 -11.28
CA ASP A 118 6.03 -5.53 -11.27
C ASP A 118 5.79 -4.47 -10.19
N TRP A 119 6.32 -4.71 -9.00
CA TRP A 119 6.10 -3.86 -7.83
C TRP A 119 7.08 -2.68 -7.78
N ALA A 120 6.61 -1.55 -7.25
CA ALA A 120 7.50 -0.47 -6.85
C ALA A 120 8.50 -1.01 -5.81
N ALA A 121 9.75 -0.59 -5.90
CA ALA A 121 10.82 -1.15 -5.08
C ALA A 121 10.54 -1.10 -3.58
N ALA A 122 9.94 0.00 -3.10
CA ALA A 122 9.63 0.15 -1.68
C ALA A 122 8.61 -0.86 -1.17
N ASP A 123 7.76 -1.41 -2.05
CA ASP A 123 6.72 -2.38 -1.68
C ASP A 123 7.25 -3.82 -1.65
N MET A 124 8.39 -4.08 -2.26
CA MET A 124 8.95 -5.43 -2.34
C MET A 124 9.17 -6.10 -0.99
N PRO A 125 9.69 -5.43 0.06
CA PRO A 125 9.82 -6.08 1.36
C PRO A 125 8.48 -6.54 1.95
N ILE A 126 7.39 -5.82 1.66
CA ILE A 126 6.05 -6.23 2.10
C ILE A 126 5.63 -7.48 1.35
N VAL A 127 5.83 -7.51 0.03
CA VAL A 127 5.51 -8.69 -0.79
C VAL A 127 6.25 -9.92 -0.27
N GLU A 128 7.54 -9.78 0.00
CA GLU A 128 8.35 -10.88 0.54
C GLU A 128 7.83 -11.36 1.89
N ARG A 129 7.48 -10.42 2.78
CA ARG A 129 6.92 -10.75 4.09
C ARG A 129 5.61 -11.54 3.96
N LEU A 130 4.72 -11.12 3.06
CA LEU A 130 3.42 -11.76 2.84
C LEU A 130 3.56 -13.17 2.25
N GLN A 131 4.61 -13.42 1.48
CA GLN A 131 4.86 -14.73 0.88
C GLN A 131 5.45 -15.73 1.86
N HIS A 132 6.08 -15.26 2.93
CA HIS A 132 6.74 -16.10 3.92
C HIS A 132 5.96 -16.26 5.21
N GLU A 133 4.90 -15.49 5.43
CA GLU A 133 4.07 -15.55 6.64
C GLU A 133 2.60 -15.70 6.28
N GLU A 134 1.87 -16.43 7.13
CA GLU A 134 0.42 -16.49 6.99
C GLU A 134 -0.19 -15.24 7.62
N ILE A 135 -1.20 -14.69 6.95
CA ILE A 135 -1.96 -13.57 7.45
C ILE A 135 -3.34 -14.08 7.82
N ASP A 136 -3.62 -14.08 9.09
CA ASP A 136 -4.93 -14.52 9.59
C ASP A 136 -5.90 -13.35 9.75
#